data_f0c81a8acec294adef7f202ef593c8f4
#
_entry.id   f0c81a8acec294adef7f202ef593c8f4
#
_cell.length_a   1.000
_cell.length_b   1.000
_cell.length_c   1.000
_cell.angle_alpha   90.00
_cell.angle_beta   90.00
_cell.angle_gamma   90.00
#
_symmetry.space_group_name_H-M   'P 1'
#
loop_
_entity.id
_entity.type
_entity.pdbx_description
1 polymer ?
#
loop_
_entity_poly.entity_id
_entity_poly.type
_entity_poly.pdbx_seq_one_letter_code
_entity_poly.pdbx_strand_id
1 'polypeptide(L)'
;MSLYDYTASQQLAFDAPFYGLIMAAMRRADTANLVLLKNSWPEVWAELDARYQAPGGALPGDAEYDAIQETVQRLLGADPTATI
;
A
#
# COMPACT_ATOMS: atom_id res chain seq x y z
N MET A 1 15.06 -19.00 4.28
CA MET A 1 14.12 -19.47 3.25
C MET A 1 13.83 -20.92 3.47
N SER A 2 12.63 -21.34 3.14
CA SER A 2 12.15 -22.68 3.45
C SER A 2 11.14 -23.13 2.41
N LEU A 3 10.76 -24.41 2.49
CA LEU A 3 9.65 -24.91 1.67
C LEU A 3 8.36 -24.16 1.97
N TYR A 4 8.18 -23.75 3.21
CA TYR A 4 7.02 -22.93 3.58
C TYR A 4 6.98 -21.63 2.77
N ASP A 5 8.12 -20.96 2.64
CA ASP A 5 8.18 -19.74 1.85
C ASP A 5 7.84 -19.99 0.39
N TYR A 6 8.37 -21.06 -0.17
CA TYR A 6 8.09 -21.41 -1.54
C TYR A 6 6.60 -21.69 -1.76
N THR A 7 6.00 -22.48 -0.88
CA THR A 7 4.58 -22.81 -0.98
C THR A 7 3.71 -21.55 -0.83
N ALA A 8 4.07 -20.68 0.12
CA ALA A 8 3.35 -19.43 0.30
C ALA A 8 3.43 -18.56 -0.96
N SER A 9 4.58 -18.55 -1.64
CA SER A 9 4.75 -17.75 -2.85
C SER A 9 3.81 -18.21 -3.97
N GLN A 10 3.55 -19.51 -4.05
CA GLN A 10 2.61 -20.04 -5.04
C GLN A 10 1.20 -19.52 -4.82
N GLN A 11 0.77 -19.45 -3.56
CA GLN A 11 -0.55 -18.92 -3.22
C GLN A 11 -0.63 -17.42 -3.51
N LEU A 12 0.37 -16.68 -3.08
CA LEU A 12 0.39 -15.23 -3.27
C LEU A 12 0.41 -14.83 -4.74
N ALA A 13 1.09 -15.62 -5.56
CA ALA A 13 1.18 -15.34 -7.00
C ALA A 13 -0.19 -15.41 -7.69
N PHE A 14 -1.13 -16.15 -7.12
CA PHE A 14 -2.46 -16.29 -7.71
C PHE A 14 -3.32 -15.05 -7.56
N ASP A 15 -3.22 -14.37 -6.43
CA ASP A 15 -4.22 -13.39 -6.05
C ASP A 15 -3.75 -11.95 -6.14
N ALA A 16 -2.47 -11.73 -6.39
CA ALA A 16 -1.92 -10.39 -6.32
C ALA A 16 -1.22 -9.98 -7.61
N PRO A 17 -1.38 -8.72 -8.03
CA PRO A 17 -0.59 -8.19 -9.13
C PRO A 17 0.87 -8.06 -8.73
N PHE A 18 1.75 -7.98 -9.72
CA PHE A 18 3.19 -7.97 -9.46
C PHE A 18 3.61 -6.87 -8.49
N TYR A 19 3.20 -5.64 -8.75
CA TYR A 19 3.60 -4.54 -7.88
C TYR A 19 2.93 -4.60 -6.52
N GLY A 20 1.75 -5.22 -6.45
CA GLY A 20 1.14 -5.52 -5.16
C GLY A 20 2.00 -6.45 -4.33
N LEU A 21 2.63 -7.44 -4.96
CA LEU A 21 3.56 -8.34 -4.27
C LEU A 21 4.80 -7.60 -3.79
N ILE A 22 5.33 -6.69 -4.62
CA ILE A 22 6.50 -5.89 -4.22
C ILE A 22 6.16 -5.00 -3.03
N MET A 23 5.01 -4.33 -3.08
CA MET A 23 4.58 -3.48 -1.97
C MET A 23 4.33 -4.28 -0.69
N ALA A 24 3.77 -5.48 -0.82
CA ALA A 24 3.58 -6.37 0.32
C ALA A 24 4.92 -6.78 0.93
N ALA A 25 5.90 -7.09 0.07
CA ALA A 25 7.24 -7.40 0.54
C ALA A 25 7.86 -6.23 1.30
N MET A 26 7.69 -5.02 0.79
CA MET A 26 8.18 -3.82 1.46
C MET A 26 7.56 -3.62 2.84
N ARG A 27 6.27 -3.93 2.99
CA ARG A 27 5.58 -3.83 4.27
C ARG A 27 6.08 -4.85 5.29
N ARG A 28 6.56 -5.99 4.81
CA ARG A 28 7.00 -7.10 5.67
C ARG A 28 8.50 -7.16 5.85
N ALA A 29 9.27 -6.41 5.08
CA ALA A 29 10.72 -6.50 5.07
C ALA A 29 11.33 -5.96 6.34
N ASP A 30 12.39 -6.63 6.80
CA ASP A 30 13.26 -6.05 7.82
C ASP A 30 14.05 -4.89 7.19
N THR A 31 14.82 -4.19 8.01
CA THR A 31 15.54 -3.01 7.55
C THR A 31 16.47 -3.30 6.38
N ALA A 32 17.21 -4.39 6.46
CA ALA A 32 18.19 -4.75 5.41
C ALA A 32 17.49 -5.08 4.09
N ASN A 33 16.45 -5.91 4.15
CA ASN A 33 15.70 -6.26 2.96
C ASN A 33 14.94 -5.06 2.39
N LEU A 34 14.45 -4.18 3.24
CA LEU A 34 13.77 -2.99 2.76
C LEU A 34 14.72 -2.09 1.97
N VAL A 35 15.97 -1.95 2.41
CA VAL A 35 16.96 -1.19 1.65
C VAL A 35 17.15 -1.78 0.26
N LEU A 36 17.24 -3.11 0.16
CA LEU A 36 17.38 -3.78 -1.13
C LEU A 36 16.18 -3.52 -2.03
N LEU A 37 14.97 -3.63 -1.47
CA LEU A 37 13.75 -3.41 -2.22
C LEU A 37 13.64 -1.95 -2.68
N LYS A 38 13.94 -1.01 -1.82
CA LYS A 38 13.91 0.42 -2.17
C LYS A 38 14.92 0.75 -3.25
N ASN A 39 16.09 0.14 -3.20
CA ASN A 39 17.10 0.36 -4.23
C ASN A 39 16.71 -0.25 -5.57
N SER A 40 16.01 -1.37 -5.55
CA SER A 40 15.59 -2.05 -6.77
C SER A 40 14.33 -1.42 -7.39
N TRP A 41 13.41 -0.96 -6.56
CA TRP A 41 12.14 -0.40 -7.00
C TRP A 41 11.85 0.92 -6.29
N PRO A 42 12.68 1.95 -6.53
CA PRO A 42 12.50 3.24 -5.84
C PRO A 42 11.17 3.90 -6.14
N GLU A 43 10.66 3.75 -7.35
CA GLU A 43 9.37 4.33 -7.72
C GLU A 43 8.21 3.66 -7.02
N VAL A 44 8.30 2.34 -6.86
CA VAL A 44 7.27 1.59 -6.14
C VAL A 44 7.27 1.98 -4.66
N TRP A 45 8.46 2.16 -4.09
CA TRP A 45 8.55 2.63 -2.71
C TRP A 45 7.95 4.03 -2.55
N ALA A 46 8.26 4.93 -3.48
CA ALA A 46 7.72 6.28 -3.43
C ALA A 46 6.19 6.28 -3.50
N GLU A 47 5.62 5.44 -4.35
CA GLU A 47 4.18 5.34 -4.45
C GLU A 47 3.57 4.72 -3.20
N LEU A 48 4.16 3.65 -2.68
CA LEU A 48 3.70 3.03 -1.45
C LEU A 48 3.69 4.04 -0.30
N ASP A 49 4.78 4.79 -0.16
CA ASP A 49 4.89 5.78 0.90
C ASP A 49 3.85 6.89 0.74
N ALA A 50 3.67 7.39 -0.47
CA ALA A 50 2.69 8.43 -0.74
C ALA A 50 1.27 7.97 -0.42
N ARG A 51 0.94 6.74 -0.83
CA ARG A 51 -0.39 6.19 -0.56
C ARG A 51 -0.60 5.90 0.91
N TYR A 52 0.44 5.43 1.59
CA TYR A 52 0.37 5.18 3.02
C TYR A 52 0.05 6.46 3.79
N GLN A 53 0.58 7.59 3.33
CA GLN A 53 0.34 8.90 3.95
C GLN A 53 -0.99 9.51 3.54
N ALA A 54 -1.56 9.07 2.43
CA ALA A 54 -2.77 9.68 1.87
C ALA A 54 -4.03 9.10 2.53
N PRO A 55 -5.04 9.93 2.81
CA PRO A 55 -6.31 9.43 3.33
C PRO A 55 -6.94 8.44 2.36
N GLY A 56 -7.24 7.23 2.85
CA GLY A 56 -7.80 6.16 2.03
C GLY A 56 -6.85 5.59 1.01
N GLY A 57 -5.58 5.98 1.03
CA GLY A 57 -4.58 5.47 0.09
C GLY A 57 -4.73 6.00 -1.33
N ALA A 58 -5.63 6.94 -1.56
CA ALA A 58 -5.89 7.46 -2.89
C ALA A 58 -5.09 8.73 -3.16
N LEU A 59 -4.57 8.84 -4.38
CA LEU A 59 -3.81 10.00 -4.81
C LEU A 59 -4.59 10.73 -5.90
N PRO A 60 -4.43 12.07 -5.99
CA PRO A 60 -5.01 12.81 -7.11
C PRO A 60 -4.54 12.20 -8.43
N GLY A 61 -5.48 11.97 -9.33
CA GLY A 61 -5.19 11.28 -10.59
C GLY A 61 -5.68 9.84 -10.61
N ASP A 62 -5.92 9.23 -9.46
CA ASP A 62 -6.59 7.94 -9.43
C ASP A 62 -8.04 8.10 -9.89
N ALA A 63 -8.53 7.13 -10.64
CA ALA A 63 -9.93 7.16 -11.11
C ALA A 63 -10.90 7.19 -9.93
N GLU A 64 -10.54 6.55 -8.84
CA GLU A 64 -11.39 6.42 -7.65
C GLU A 64 -11.20 7.54 -6.64
N TYR A 65 -10.34 8.51 -6.94
CA TYR A 65 -9.91 9.49 -5.95
C TYR A 65 -11.09 10.23 -5.31
N ASP A 66 -11.99 10.74 -6.14
CA ASP A 66 -13.11 11.53 -5.64
C ASP A 66 -14.05 10.71 -4.77
N ALA A 67 -14.33 9.48 -5.20
CA ALA A 67 -15.21 8.60 -4.44
C ALA A 67 -14.59 8.21 -3.10
N ILE A 68 -13.30 7.95 -3.09
CA ILE A 68 -12.59 7.59 -1.86
C ILE A 68 -12.52 8.79 -0.92
N GLN A 69 -12.22 9.97 -1.43
CA GLN A 69 -12.19 11.18 -0.60
C GLN A 69 -13.57 11.48 -0.02
N GLU A 70 -14.61 11.28 -0.79
CA GLU A 70 -15.96 11.46 -0.28
C GLU A 70 -16.26 10.51 0.87
N THR A 71 -15.85 9.24 0.73
CA THR A 71 -16.02 8.26 1.79
C THR A 71 -15.20 8.62 3.03
N VAL A 72 -13.97 9.03 2.85
CA VAL A 72 -13.11 9.46 3.95
C VAL A 72 -13.73 10.65 4.67
N GLN A 73 -14.20 11.63 3.92
CA GLN A 73 -14.85 12.79 4.50
C GLN A 73 -16.11 12.42 5.28
N ARG A 74 -16.87 11.47 4.74
CA ARG A 74 -18.08 11.01 5.42
C ARG A 74 -17.74 10.35 6.75
N LEU A 75 -16.69 9.53 6.78
CA LEU A 75 -16.30 8.83 7.99
C LEU A 75 -15.66 9.76 9.02
N LEU A 76 -14.82 10.68 8.57
CA LEU A 76 -14.11 11.61 9.46
C LEU A 76 -14.93 12.87 9.72
N GLY A 77 -15.56 13.37 8.68
CA GLY A 77 -16.32 14.62 8.76
C GLY A 77 -17.72 14.46 9.29
N ALA A 78 -18.19 13.21 9.43
CA ALA A 78 -19.51 12.97 9.98
C ALA A 78 -19.58 13.34 11.46
N ASP A 79 -18.45 13.42 12.11
CA ASP A 79 -18.39 13.88 13.47
C ASP A 79 -18.32 15.41 13.47
N PRO A 80 -19.40 16.09 13.77
CA PRO A 80 -19.38 17.54 13.76
C PRO A 80 -18.45 18.12 14.79
N THR A 81 -18.14 17.34 15.81
CA THR A 81 -17.22 17.79 16.82
C THR A 81 -15.79 17.75 16.34
N ALA A 82 -15.50 16.95 15.34
CA ALA A 82 -14.18 16.92 14.75
C ALA A 82 -13.82 18.26 14.11
N THR A 83 -14.83 19.03 13.78
CA THR A 83 -14.65 20.34 13.16
C THR A 83 -14.79 21.46 14.15
N ILE A 84 -15.05 21.16 15.35
CA ILE A 84 -15.31 22.16 16.38
C ILE A 84 -14.14 22.30 17.31
#